data_6bb49619c80773a696abc5afdba68e11
#
_entry.id   6bb49619c80773a696abc5afdba68e11
#
_cell.length_a   1.000
_cell.length_b   1.000
_cell.length_c   1.000
_cell.angle_alpha   90.00
_cell.angle_beta   90.00
_cell.angle_gamma   90.00
#
_symmetry.space_group_name_H-M   'P 1'
#
loop_
_entity.id
_entity.type
_entity.pdbx_description
1 polymer ?
#
loop_
_entity_poly.entity_id
_entity_poly.type
_entity_poly.pdbx_seq_one_letter_code
_entity_poly.pdbx_strand_id
1 'polypeptide(L)'
;MRWAQEAAGARVVAALPLESQWLANHLLVLGDGRELVLRRWARPDWERDDPDLTAAREMVVLGRLIDTPVPAPELVAADPDAEACDVPALLITRVPGAAFHGRPPLGPLVAALAEIHAVDPTGIPPYRRYYEPDRLAVPSWAGDRDVWERAIALAHAPPPDLPERFIHRDFHPGNTLWEGAELTGVVDWTTGSRGPAAVDLGHLRWNLALDYGQRVADAVLPHPEHHPYYDVVTVLDVLPELGTNFTNAEFLRLEEHVAHALDAR
;
A
#
# COMPACT_ATOMS: atom_id res chain seq x y z
N MET A 1 25.76 -3.53 -3.46
CA MET A 1 26.39 -2.19 -3.64
C MET A 1 27.04 -1.99 -5.00
N ARG A 2 27.91 -2.88 -5.49
CA ARG A 2 28.57 -2.72 -6.80
C ARG A 2 27.56 -2.52 -7.92
N TRP A 3 26.55 -3.39 -8.02
CA TRP A 3 25.45 -3.27 -9.00
C TRP A 3 24.78 -1.89 -8.97
N ALA A 4 24.42 -1.39 -7.79
CA ALA A 4 23.77 -0.08 -7.67
C ALA A 4 24.67 1.08 -8.14
N GLN A 5 25.99 1.01 -7.91
CA GLN A 5 26.95 2.01 -8.42
C GLN A 5 27.06 1.96 -9.95
N GLU A 6 27.13 0.76 -10.52
CA GLU A 6 27.18 0.55 -11.97
C GLU A 6 25.89 1.07 -12.63
N ALA A 7 24.74 0.72 -12.08
CA ALA A 7 23.43 1.17 -12.56
C ALA A 7 23.24 2.69 -12.43
N ALA A 8 23.69 3.28 -11.33
CA ALA A 8 23.61 4.74 -11.11
C ALA A 8 24.65 5.53 -11.90
N GLY A 9 25.70 4.89 -12.42
CA GLY A 9 26.84 5.55 -13.07
C GLY A 9 27.64 6.43 -12.11
N ALA A 10 27.56 6.20 -10.79
CA ALA A 10 28.22 7.02 -9.77
C ALA A 10 28.56 6.18 -8.53
N ARG A 11 29.61 6.61 -7.80
CA ARG A 11 30.02 5.93 -6.56
C ARG A 11 29.02 6.21 -5.44
N VAL A 12 28.63 5.18 -4.69
CA VAL A 12 27.88 5.31 -3.44
C VAL A 12 28.85 5.78 -2.34
N VAL A 13 28.58 6.92 -1.72
CA VAL A 13 29.38 7.49 -0.63
C VAL A 13 28.80 7.21 0.75
N ALA A 14 27.48 6.98 0.82
CA ALA A 14 26.79 6.53 2.03
C ALA A 14 25.61 5.61 1.69
N ALA A 15 25.31 4.68 2.58
CA ALA A 15 24.11 3.84 2.52
C ALA A 15 23.48 3.83 3.92
N LEU A 16 22.29 4.38 4.03
CA LEU A 16 21.58 4.54 5.30
C LEU A 16 20.35 3.62 5.28
N PRO A 17 20.16 2.77 6.29
CA PRO A 17 18.96 1.93 6.35
C PRO A 17 17.71 2.79 6.47
N LEU A 18 16.67 2.43 5.74
CA LEU A 18 15.31 2.97 5.88
C LEU A 18 14.45 1.95 6.60
N GLU A 19 13.61 2.43 7.51
CA GLU A 19 12.68 1.55 8.22
C GLU A 19 11.70 0.92 7.23
N SER A 20 11.53 -0.40 7.33
CA SER A 20 10.58 -1.19 6.56
C SER A 20 10.34 -2.50 7.29
N GLN A 21 9.10 -2.98 7.28
CA GLN A 21 8.73 -4.26 7.90
C GLN A 21 9.10 -5.46 7.00
N TRP A 22 9.07 -5.28 5.69
CA TRP A 22 9.12 -6.37 4.72
C TRP A 22 10.42 -6.41 3.90
N LEU A 23 10.97 -5.27 3.55
CA LEU A 23 12.13 -5.15 2.66
C LEU A 23 13.33 -4.54 3.39
N ALA A 24 14.53 -4.88 2.94
CA ALA A 24 15.75 -4.21 3.37
C ALA A 24 15.99 -2.98 2.48
N ASN A 25 15.37 -1.86 2.83
CA ASN A 25 15.48 -0.60 2.10
C ASN A 25 16.68 0.23 2.57
N HIS A 26 17.37 0.87 1.63
CA HIS A 26 18.51 1.76 1.95
C HIS A 26 18.44 3.03 1.10
N LEU A 27 18.60 4.18 1.75
CA LEU A 27 18.91 5.42 1.08
C LEU A 27 20.40 5.40 0.67
N LEU A 28 20.67 5.53 -0.62
CA LEU A 28 22.01 5.64 -1.17
C LEU A 28 22.31 7.10 -1.51
N VAL A 29 23.36 7.65 -0.92
CA VAL A 29 23.91 8.96 -1.30
C VAL A 29 25.04 8.73 -2.29
N LEU A 30 24.96 9.37 -3.45
CA LEU A 30 25.94 9.24 -4.53
C LEU A 30 26.98 10.35 -4.48
N GLY A 31 28.15 10.10 -5.04
CA GLY A 31 29.25 11.07 -5.07
C GLY A 31 29.01 12.32 -5.93
N ASP A 32 27.99 12.29 -6.77
CA ASP A 32 27.50 13.43 -7.57
C ASP A 32 26.36 14.21 -6.89
N GLY A 33 25.98 13.82 -5.66
CA GLY A 33 24.95 14.48 -4.86
C GLY A 33 23.54 13.93 -5.08
N ARG A 34 23.31 13.01 -6.02
CA ARG A 34 22.02 12.35 -6.16
C ARG A 34 21.77 11.41 -5.00
N GLU A 35 20.47 11.20 -4.71
CA GLU A 35 19.99 10.22 -3.74
C GLU A 35 19.07 9.23 -4.42
N LEU A 36 19.27 7.94 -4.16
CA LEU A 36 18.47 6.83 -4.67
C LEU A 36 18.03 5.94 -3.52
N VAL A 37 17.00 5.13 -3.74
CA VAL A 37 16.56 4.11 -2.79
C VAL A 37 16.83 2.74 -3.39
N LEU A 38 17.59 1.93 -2.66
CA LEU A 38 17.81 0.52 -2.98
C LEU A 38 16.80 -0.30 -2.16
N ARG A 39 15.90 -0.99 -2.86
CA ARG A 39 14.94 -1.92 -2.27
C ARG A 39 15.42 -3.35 -2.49
N ARG A 40 15.43 -4.18 -1.44
CA ARG A 40 15.96 -5.56 -1.49
C ARG A 40 15.00 -6.51 -0.80
N TRP A 41 14.68 -7.60 -1.46
CA TRP A 41 13.84 -8.70 -0.95
C TRP A 41 14.71 -9.68 -0.18
N ALA A 42 15.19 -9.25 0.99
CA ALA A 42 16.17 -9.98 1.79
C ALA A 42 15.59 -10.84 2.92
N ARG A 43 14.26 -10.77 3.17
CA ARG A 43 13.60 -11.60 4.19
C ARG A 43 13.64 -13.07 3.73
N PRO A 44 14.08 -14.01 4.57
CA PRO A 44 13.99 -15.43 4.25
C PRO A 44 12.54 -15.86 4.01
N ASP A 45 12.35 -16.78 3.07
CA ASP A 45 11.04 -17.40 2.78
C ASP A 45 9.93 -16.44 2.28
N TRP A 46 10.25 -15.20 1.92
CA TRP A 46 9.27 -14.21 1.47
C TRP A 46 8.44 -14.71 0.27
N GLU A 47 9.04 -15.44 -0.66
CA GLU A 47 8.36 -16.01 -1.84
C GLU A 47 7.28 -17.02 -1.47
N ARG A 48 7.48 -17.75 -0.36
CA ARG A 48 6.49 -18.71 0.15
C ARG A 48 5.37 -18.00 0.89
N ASP A 49 5.72 -16.98 1.69
CA ASP A 49 4.79 -16.29 2.57
C ASP A 49 3.94 -15.27 1.80
N ASP A 50 4.57 -14.55 0.85
CA ASP A 50 3.95 -13.47 0.09
C ASP A 50 4.33 -13.54 -1.40
N PRO A 51 3.87 -14.55 -2.15
CA PRO A 51 4.30 -14.79 -3.54
C PRO A 51 3.93 -13.66 -4.51
N ASP A 52 2.99 -12.80 -4.14
CA ASP A 52 2.57 -11.65 -4.94
C ASP A 52 3.44 -10.39 -4.67
N LEU A 53 4.23 -10.35 -3.59
CA LEU A 53 5.06 -9.19 -3.22
C LEU A 53 6.48 -9.29 -3.79
N THR A 54 6.64 -9.25 -5.11
CA THR A 54 7.91 -9.49 -5.79
C THR A 54 8.54 -8.22 -6.36
N ALA A 55 9.87 -8.23 -6.50
CA ALA A 55 10.60 -7.19 -7.23
C ALA A 55 10.13 -7.06 -8.67
N ALA A 56 9.85 -8.19 -9.33
CA ALA A 56 9.33 -8.22 -10.70
C ALA A 56 7.96 -7.52 -10.81
N ARG A 57 7.07 -7.72 -9.82
CA ARG A 57 5.78 -7.03 -9.79
C ARG A 57 5.95 -5.53 -9.63
N GLU A 58 6.71 -5.08 -8.64
CA GLU A 58 6.93 -3.64 -8.41
C GLU A 58 7.62 -2.98 -9.61
N MET A 59 8.55 -3.67 -10.27
CA MET A 59 9.18 -3.21 -11.52
C MET A 59 8.14 -2.94 -12.61
N VAL A 60 7.18 -3.85 -12.82
CA VAL A 60 6.10 -3.68 -13.82
C VAL A 60 5.18 -2.51 -13.43
N VAL A 61 4.83 -2.40 -12.15
CA VAL A 61 3.97 -1.33 -11.62
C VAL A 61 4.63 0.04 -11.78
N LEU A 62 5.89 0.20 -11.35
CA LEU A 62 6.64 1.45 -11.52
C LEU A 62 6.84 1.81 -13.00
N GLY A 63 7.08 0.81 -13.85
CA GLY A 63 7.17 1.01 -15.30
C GLY A 63 5.88 1.59 -15.91
N ARG A 64 4.71 1.28 -15.33
CA ARG A 64 3.42 1.80 -15.77
C ARG A 64 3.20 3.26 -15.36
N LEU A 65 3.87 3.73 -14.32
CA LEU A 65 3.75 5.09 -13.80
C LEU A 65 4.64 6.11 -14.52
N ILE A 66 5.56 5.66 -15.38
CA ILE A 66 6.40 6.54 -16.20
C ILE A 66 5.49 7.43 -17.07
N ASP A 67 5.81 8.72 -17.13
CA ASP A 67 5.09 9.76 -17.90
C ASP A 67 3.62 9.96 -17.45
N THR A 68 3.27 9.55 -16.24
CA THR A 68 1.97 9.85 -15.61
C THR A 68 2.10 11.01 -14.62
N PRO A 69 0.99 11.68 -14.24
CA PRO A 69 1.01 12.73 -13.22
C PRO A 69 1.17 12.18 -11.79
N VAL A 70 1.10 10.86 -11.58
CA VAL A 70 1.23 10.24 -10.25
C VAL A 70 2.62 10.50 -9.69
N PRO A 71 2.76 11.12 -8.51
CA PRO A 71 4.05 11.43 -7.91
C PRO A 71 4.67 10.16 -7.29
N ALA A 72 5.24 9.30 -8.13
CA ALA A 72 5.82 8.01 -7.74
C ALA A 72 7.34 8.01 -7.95
N PRO A 73 8.08 7.09 -7.29
CA PRO A 73 9.48 6.85 -7.61
C PRO A 73 9.65 6.37 -9.06
N GLU A 74 10.71 6.82 -9.72
CA GLU A 74 11.11 6.30 -11.03
C GLU A 74 12.04 5.11 -10.88
N LEU A 75 11.88 4.10 -11.73
CA LEU A 75 12.77 2.95 -11.78
C LEU A 75 14.09 3.33 -12.46
N VAL A 76 15.20 3.22 -11.74
CA VAL A 76 16.56 3.45 -12.26
C VAL A 76 17.15 2.16 -12.82
N ALA A 77 17.02 1.06 -12.06
CA ALA A 77 17.45 -0.27 -12.49
C ALA A 77 16.71 -1.36 -11.71
N ALA A 78 16.67 -2.56 -12.30
CA ALA A 78 16.04 -3.74 -11.69
C ALA A 78 16.93 -4.98 -11.85
N ASP A 79 16.92 -5.81 -10.83
CA ASP A 79 17.49 -7.14 -10.79
C ASP A 79 16.49 -8.08 -10.08
N PRO A 80 15.32 -8.33 -10.71
CA PRO A 80 14.22 -9.04 -10.05
C PRO A 80 14.52 -10.54 -9.82
N ASP A 81 15.46 -11.09 -10.55
CA ASP A 81 15.83 -12.51 -10.50
C ASP A 81 17.16 -12.75 -9.76
N ALA A 82 17.72 -11.71 -9.14
CA ALA A 82 19.00 -11.76 -8.41
C ALA A 82 20.18 -12.28 -9.26
N GLU A 83 20.25 -11.89 -10.54
CA GLU A 83 21.34 -12.28 -11.42
C GLU A 83 22.67 -11.55 -11.11
N ALA A 84 22.57 -10.32 -10.65
CA ALA A 84 23.71 -9.46 -10.33
C ALA A 84 23.84 -9.13 -8.81
N CYS A 85 22.75 -9.29 -8.07
CA CYS A 85 22.66 -9.11 -6.63
C CYS A 85 22.58 -10.46 -5.90
N ASP A 86 22.72 -10.42 -4.58
CA ASP A 86 22.55 -11.59 -3.71
C ASP A 86 21.08 -11.93 -3.41
N VAL A 87 20.17 -10.99 -3.64
CA VAL A 87 18.71 -11.12 -3.54
C VAL A 87 18.06 -10.22 -4.58
N PRO A 88 16.80 -10.46 -4.96
CA PRO A 88 16.06 -9.56 -5.84
C PRO A 88 16.13 -8.10 -5.36
N ALA A 89 16.35 -7.17 -6.30
CA ALA A 89 16.58 -5.78 -5.95
C ALA A 89 16.03 -4.80 -7.01
N LEU A 90 15.56 -3.64 -6.55
CA LEU A 90 15.25 -2.48 -7.38
C LEU A 90 16.04 -1.28 -6.90
N LEU A 91 16.49 -0.46 -7.84
CA LEU A 91 17.05 0.86 -7.61
C LEU A 91 16.07 1.88 -8.16
N ILE A 92 15.57 2.75 -7.29
CA ILE A 92 14.55 3.75 -7.62
C ILE A 92 15.00 5.15 -7.21
N THR A 93 14.41 6.19 -7.79
CA THR A 93 14.65 7.57 -7.35
C THR A 93 14.11 7.77 -5.93
N ARG A 94 14.78 8.64 -5.17
CA ARG A 94 14.20 9.15 -3.92
C ARG A 94 13.15 10.21 -4.26
N VAL A 95 11.92 10.00 -3.77
CA VAL A 95 10.88 11.02 -3.82
C VAL A 95 11.12 12.02 -2.68
N PRO A 96 11.08 13.34 -2.93
CA PRO A 96 11.24 14.36 -1.89
C PRO A 96 10.07 14.37 -0.91
N GLY A 97 10.30 14.95 0.26
CA GLY A 97 9.29 15.05 1.32
C GLY A 97 9.50 14.08 2.48
N ALA A 98 8.58 14.12 3.42
CA ALA A 98 8.55 13.29 4.62
C ALA A 98 7.12 12.84 4.93
N ALA A 99 6.96 11.86 5.83
CA ALA A 99 5.66 11.49 6.36
C ALA A 99 4.95 12.70 6.99
N PHE A 100 3.65 12.83 6.81
CA PHE A 100 2.88 13.92 7.38
C PHE A 100 2.75 13.76 8.90
N HIS A 101 3.08 14.79 9.65
CA HIS A 101 2.90 14.79 11.10
C HIS A 101 1.46 15.19 11.47
N GLY A 102 0.75 14.26 12.11
CA GLY A 102 -0.67 14.43 12.46
C GLY A 102 -1.60 14.09 11.29
N ARG A 103 -2.81 14.65 11.30
CA ARG A 103 -3.83 14.36 10.29
C ARG A 103 -3.54 15.09 8.97
N PRO A 104 -3.29 14.38 7.87
CA PRO A 104 -3.01 15.01 6.57
C PRO A 104 -4.28 15.66 5.98
N PRO A 105 -4.11 16.62 5.07
CA PRO A 105 -5.20 17.17 4.26
C PRO A 105 -5.82 16.07 3.39
N LEU A 106 -7.14 15.88 3.44
CA LEU A 106 -7.81 14.81 2.67
C LEU A 106 -7.90 15.12 1.17
N GLY A 107 -8.02 16.39 0.80
CA GLY A 107 -8.13 16.79 -0.61
C GLY A 107 -6.98 16.26 -1.48
N PRO A 108 -5.71 16.49 -1.14
CA PRO A 108 -4.57 15.94 -1.87
C PRO A 108 -4.54 14.39 -1.93
N LEU A 109 -4.95 13.69 -0.86
CA LEU A 109 -5.06 12.23 -0.87
C LEU A 109 -6.08 11.73 -1.90
N VAL A 110 -7.27 12.33 -1.90
CA VAL A 110 -8.34 11.99 -2.86
C VAL A 110 -7.92 12.35 -4.29
N ALA A 111 -7.24 13.48 -4.48
CA ALA A 111 -6.72 13.87 -5.80
C ALA A 111 -5.67 12.87 -6.32
N ALA A 112 -4.74 12.44 -5.46
CA ALA A 112 -3.73 11.43 -5.83
C ALA A 112 -4.38 10.09 -6.21
N LEU A 113 -5.43 9.65 -5.51
CA LEU A 113 -6.21 8.46 -5.90
C LEU A 113 -6.84 8.62 -7.28
N ALA A 114 -7.40 9.78 -7.60
CA ALA A 114 -7.98 10.02 -8.92
C ALA A 114 -6.94 9.92 -10.04
N GLU A 115 -5.72 10.42 -9.82
CA GLU A 115 -4.62 10.30 -10.77
C GLU A 115 -4.15 8.85 -10.91
N ILE A 116 -4.03 8.10 -9.81
CA ILE A 116 -3.70 6.68 -9.81
C ILE A 116 -4.74 5.88 -10.61
N HIS A 117 -6.02 6.06 -10.31
CA HIS A 117 -7.11 5.32 -10.96
C HIS A 117 -7.33 5.70 -12.44
N ALA A 118 -6.75 6.81 -12.91
CA ALA A 118 -6.75 7.22 -14.32
C ALA A 118 -5.65 6.54 -15.14
N VAL A 119 -4.66 5.89 -14.51
CA VAL A 119 -3.60 5.16 -15.21
C VAL A 119 -4.18 3.93 -15.89
N ASP A 120 -3.73 3.64 -17.14
CA ASP A 120 -4.14 2.44 -17.86
C ASP A 120 -3.70 1.16 -17.13
N PRO A 121 -4.62 0.27 -16.71
CA PRO A 121 -4.31 -0.94 -15.96
C PRO A 121 -3.80 -2.10 -16.84
N THR A 122 -3.66 -1.91 -18.17
CA THR A 122 -3.28 -2.98 -19.09
C THR A 122 -1.90 -3.56 -18.74
N GLY A 123 -1.84 -4.88 -18.61
CA GLY A 123 -0.59 -5.59 -18.28
C GLY A 123 -0.21 -5.60 -16.79
N ILE A 124 -1.00 -4.95 -15.95
CA ILE A 124 -0.80 -4.98 -14.49
C ILE A 124 -1.43 -6.25 -13.91
N PRO A 125 -0.78 -6.93 -12.95
CA PRO A 125 -1.32 -8.11 -12.30
C PRO A 125 -2.68 -7.83 -11.63
N PRO A 126 -3.62 -8.80 -11.67
CA PRO A 126 -4.92 -8.59 -11.05
C PRO A 126 -4.82 -8.49 -9.52
N TYR A 127 -5.73 -7.73 -8.93
CA TYR A 127 -5.98 -7.71 -7.50
C TYR A 127 -6.40 -9.09 -7.02
N ARG A 128 -5.84 -9.51 -5.90
CA ARG A 128 -6.25 -10.70 -5.14
C ARG A 128 -6.35 -10.34 -3.67
N ARG A 129 -7.27 -10.97 -2.97
CA ARG A 129 -7.35 -10.89 -1.51
C ARG A 129 -6.17 -11.64 -0.89
N TYR A 130 -5.69 -11.19 0.27
CA TYR A 130 -4.63 -11.87 1.01
C TYR A 130 -5.16 -12.97 1.94
N TYR A 131 -6.46 -12.97 2.22
CA TYR A 131 -7.07 -13.99 3.07
C TYR A 131 -7.78 -15.07 2.26
N GLU A 132 -7.81 -16.26 2.84
CA GLU A 132 -8.71 -17.34 2.45
C GLU A 132 -9.96 -17.25 3.32
N PRO A 133 -11.19 -17.09 2.77
CA PRO A 133 -12.40 -16.91 3.57
C PRO A 133 -12.61 -17.99 4.63
N ASP A 134 -12.30 -19.24 4.30
CA ASP A 134 -12.44 -20.40 5.21
C ASP A 134 -11.44 -20.40 6.39
N ARG A 135 -10.42 -19.54 6.35
CA ARG A 135 -9.43 -19.38 7.42
C ARG A 135 -9.69 -18.17 8.31
N LEU A 136 -10.64 -17.32 7.93
CA LEU A 136 -11.02 -16.20 8.76
C LEU A 136 -11.72 -16.68 10.03
N ALA A 137 -11.36 -16.09 11.14
CA ALA A 137 -11.98 -16.33 12.44
C ALA A 137 -12.26 -15.01 13.15
N VAL A 138 -13.27 -15.01 14.00
CA VAL A 138 -13.55 -13.86 14.86
C VAL A 138 -12.31 -13.58 15.72
N PRO A 139 -11.77 -12.35 15.69
CA PRO A 139 -10.58 -12.01 16.45
C PRO A 139 -10.80 -12.22 17.96
N SER A 140 -9.76 -12.64 18.67
CA SER A 140 -9.84 -12.85 20.13
C SER A 140 -10.04 -11.54 20.91
N TRP A 141 -9.72 -10.41 20.29
CA TRP A 141 -9.89 -9.07 20.85
C TRP A 141 -11.23 -8.41 20.49
N ALA A 142 -12.09 -9.08 19.69
CA ALA A 142 -13.39 -8.57 19.28
C ALA A 142 -14.27 -8.19 20.49
N GLY A 143 -14.75 -6.94 20.50
CA GLY A 143 -15.71 -6.45 21.47
C GLY A 143 -17.14 -6.86 21.12
N ASP A 144 -17.47 -6.83 19.84
CA ASP A 144 -18.76 -7.30 19.29
C ASP A 144 -18.53 -8.45 18.29
N ARG A 145 -18.81 -9.65 18.74
CA ARG A 145 -18.66 -10.86 17.94
C ARG A 145 -19.54 -10.88 16.69
N ASP A 146 -20.76 -10.33 16.76
CA ASP A 146 -21.72 -10.32 15.63
C ASP A 146 -21.19 -9.50 14.45
N VAL A 147 -20.51 -8.39 14.71
CA VAL A 147 -19.87 -7.58 13.69
C VAL A 147 -18.89 -8.41 12.86
N TRP A 148 -18.02 -9.16 13.51
CA TRP A 148 -17.01 -9.97 12.83
C TRP A 148 -17.61 -11.21 12.16
N GLU A 149 -18.63 -11.84 12.72
CA GLU A 149 -19.36 -12.93 12.07
C GLU A 149 -20.03 -12.45 10.78
N ARG A 150 -20.63 -11.26 10.78
CA ARG A 150 -21.22 -10.61 9.59
C ARG A 150 -20.13 -10.24 8.57
N ALA A 151 -19.00 -9.71 8.99
CA ALA A 151 -17.87 -9.38 8.12
C ALA A 151 -17.29 -10.64 7.44
N ILE A 152 -17.09 -11.72 8.19
CA ILE A 152 -16.62 -13.01 7.66
C ILE A 152 -17.65 -13.59 6.68
N ALA A 153 -18.94 -13.56 7.03
CA ALA A 153 -19.99 -13.99 6.11
C ALA A 153 -19.98 -13.20 4.79
N LEU A 154 -19.67 -11.89 4.86
CA LEU A 154 -19.50 -11.06 3.68
C LEU A 154 -18.32 -11.47 2.81
N ALA A 155 -17.23 -11.94 3.41
CA ALA A 155 -16.04 -12.42 2.69
C ALA A 155 -16.32 -13.65 1.81
N HIS A 156 -17.32 -14.46 2.15
CA HIS A 156 -17.78 -15.59 1.35
C HIS A 156 -18.71 -15.19 0.20
N ALA A 157 -19.27 -13.97 0.22
CA ALA A 157 -20.10 -13.48 -0.87
C ALA A 157 -19.25 -13.12 -2.11
N PRO A 158 -19.82 -13.25 -3.32
CA PRO A 158 -19.16 -12.77 -4.52
C PRO A 158 -18.92 -11.25 -4.39
N PRO A 159 -17.74 -10.75 -4.84
CA PRO A 159 -17.48 -9.32 -4.84
C PRO A 159 -18.44 -8.60 -5.81
N PRO A 160 -18.71 -7.31 -5.55
CA PRO A 160 -19.46 -6.48 -6.50
C PRO A 160 -18.72 -6.39 -7.84
N ASP A 161 -19.50 -6.42 -8.94
CA ASP A 161 -18.97 -6.24 -10.28
C ASP A 161 -18.73 -4.73 -10.53
N LEU A 162 -17.47 -4.31 -10.42
CA LEU A 162 -17.04 -2.92 -10.56
C LEU A 162 -15.96 -2.80 -11.64
N PRO A 163 -15.84 -1.63 -12.29
CA PRO A 163 -14.80 -1.40 -13.28
C PRO A 163 -13.40 -1.59 -12.70
N GLU A 164 -12.54 -2.26 -13.46
CA GLU A 164 -11.13 -2.38 -13.11
C GLU A 164 -10.39 -1.07 -13.40
N ARG A 165 -9.52 -0.70 -12.47
CA ARG A 165 -8.61 0.44 -12.52
C ARG A 165 -7.19 -0.02 -12.21
N PHE A 166 -6.22 0.82 -12.48
CA PHE A 166 -4.93 0.72 -11.82
C PHE A 166 -5.10 1.16 -10.37
N ILE A 167 -4.68 0.36 -9.40
CA ILE A 167 -4.81 0.62 -7.97
C ILE A 167 -3.47 0.43 -7.27
N HIS A 168 -3.27 1.20 -6.20
CA HIS A 168 -2.11 1.06 -5.31
C HIS A 168 -2.25 -0.17 -4.41
N ARG A 169 -3.47 -0.45 -3.98
CA ARG A 169 -3.89 -1.52 -3.07
C ARG A 169 -3.52 -1.31 -1.59
N ASP A 170 -2.48 -0.55 -1.30
CA ASP A 170 -2.04 -0.19 0.05
C ASP A 170 -1.99 1.34 0.20
N PHE A 171 -3.00 2.04 -0.31
CA PHE A 171 -3.03 3.50 -0.28
C PHE A 171 -3.52 4.02 1.07
N HIS A 172 -2.61 4.62 1.83
CA HIS A 172 -2.91 5.25 3.11
C HIS A 172 -1.89 6.36 3.43
N PRO A 173 -2.15 7.23 4.45
CA PRO A 173 -1.25 8.34 4.77
C PRO A 173 0.21 7.95 5.03
N GLY A 174 0.45 6.74 5.56
CA GLY A 174 1.81 6.22 5.81
C GLY A 174 2.63 5.96 4.54
N ASN A 175 1.97 5.74 3.40
CA ASN A 175 2.61 5.56 2.09
C ASN A 175 2.63 6.84 1.25
N THR A 176 2.47 8.02 1.88
CA THR A 176 2.52 9.32 1.21
C THR A 176 3.60 10.21 1.80
N LEU A 177 4.25 11.00 0.93
CA LEU A 177 5.28 11.95 1.30
C LEU A 177 4.80 13.39 1.04
N TRP A 178 5.26 14.33 1.88
CA TRP A 178 4.75 15.68 1.93
C TRP A 178 5.85 16.74 2.09
N GLU A 179 5.66 17.87 1.43
CA GLU A 179 6.35 19.13 1.73
C GLU A 179 5.32 20.17 2.16
N GLY A 180 5.27 20.45 3.46
CA GLY A 180 4.20 21.28 4.04
C GLY A 180 2.82 20.61 3.88
N ALA A 181 1.91 21.22 3.14
CA ALA A 181 0.57 20.68 2.84
C ALA A 181 0.47 20.07 1.43
N GLU A 182 1.54 20.05 0.67
CA GLU A 182 1.62 19.46 -0.66
C GLU A 182 2.02 17.99 -0.58
N LEU A 183 1.25 17.11 -1.22
CA LEU A 183 1.59 15.70 -1.39
C LEU A 183 2.62 15.60 -2.51
N THR A 184 3.86 15.23 -2.17
CA THR A 184 4.99 15.16 -3.10
C THR A 184 5.29 13.75 -3.56
N GLY A 185 4.73 12.72 -2.91
CA GLY A 185 4.99 11.34 -3.29
C GLY A 185 4.00 10.33 -2.78
N VAL A 186 3.82 9.29 -3.59
CA VAL A 186 3.18 8.02 -3.20
C VAL A 186 4.23 6.93 -3.36
N VAL A 187 4.45 6.16 -2.30
CA VAL A 187 5.53 5.16 -2.21
C VAL A 187 4.96 3.79 -1.85
N ASP A 188 5.81 2.77 -1.93
CA ASP A 188 5.48 1.36 -1.66
C ASP A 188 4.48 0.74 -2.64
N TRP A 189 4.90 0.67 -3.90
CA TRP A 189 4.13 0.16 -5.02
C TRP A 189 4.18 -1.37 -5.17
N THR A 190 4.73 -2.09 -4.19
CA THR A 190 4.91 -3.55 -4.22
C THR A 190 3.59 -4.29 -4.48
N THR A 191 2.48 -3.74 -3.98
CA THR A 191 1.14 -4.32 -4.09
C THR A 191 0.32 -3.83 -5.28
N GLY A 192 0.84 -2.87 -6.07
CA GLY A 192 0.14 -2.27 -7.19
C GLY A 192 -0.55 -3.32 -8.08
N SER A 193 -1.79 -3.08 -8.45
CA SER A 193 -2.68 -4.09 -9.03
C SER A 193 -3.64 -3.49 -10.05
N ARG A 194 -4.32 -4.35 -10.79
CA ARG A 194 -5.51 -4.03 -11.56
C ARG A 194 -6.73 -4.57 -10.82
N GLY A 195 -7.62 -3.68 -10.41
CA GLY A 195 -8.82 -4.04 -9.64
C GLY A 195 -9.77 -2.87 -9.45
N PRO A 196 -10.85 -3.03 -8.68
CA PRO A 196 -11.76 -1.93 -8.39
C PRO A 196 -11.09 -0.80 -7.59
N ALA A 197 -11.31 0.45 -7.99
CA ALA A 197 -10.84 1.63 -7.25
C ALA A 197 -11.34 1.66 -5.79
N ALA A 198 -12.47 1.02 -5.53
CA ALA A 198 -13.04 0.87 -4.19
C ALA A 198 -12.09 0.14 -3.20
N VAL A 199 -11.12 -0.65 -3.69
CA VAL A 199 -10.09 -1.28 -2.84
C VAL A 199 -9.22 -0.22 -2.18
N ASP A 200 -8.70 0.74 -2.96
CA ASP A 200 -7.86 1.83 -2.42
C ASP A 200 -8.65 2.74 -1.48
N LEU A 201 -9.91 3.01 -1.83
CA LEU A 201 -10.80 3.81 -0.98
C LEU A 201 -11.10 3.12 0.35
N GLY A 202 -11.40 1.82 0.33
CA GLY A 202 -11.61 1.04 1.54
C GLY A 202 -10.35 1.02 2.40
N HIS A 203 -9.18 0.82 1.77
CA HIS A 203 -7.90 0.82 2.47
C HIS A 203 -7.58 2.19 3.10
N LEU A 204 -7.75 3.28 2.36
CA LEU A 204 -7.61 4.63 2.89
C LEU A 204 -8.56 4.88 4.07
N ARG A 205 -9.83 4.48 3.95
CA ARG A 205 -10.87 4.78 4.93
C ARG A 205 -10.64 4.08 6.26
N TRP A 206 -10.30 2.77 6.25
CA TRP A 206 -10.06 2.10 7.52
C TRP A 206 -8.79 2.61 8.22
N ASN A 207 -7.73 2.99 7.47
CA ASN A 207 -6.55 3.63 8.05
C ASN A 207 -6.91 4.99 8.67
N LEU A 208 -7.70 5.81 7.98
CA LEU A 208 -8.17 7.08 8.54
C LEU A 208 -9.06 6.88 9.78
N ALA A 209 -9.91 5.83 9.78
CA ALA A 209 -10.74 5.51 10.94
C ALA A 209 -9.88 5.07 12.12
N LEU A 210 -8.87 4.23 11.87
CA LEU A 210 -7.94 3.75 12.88
C LEU A 210 -7.17 4.89 13.55
N ASP A 211 -6.59 5.78 12.75
CA ASP A 211 -5.71 6.85 13.24
C ASP A 211 -6.49 8.05 13.80
N TYR A 212 -7.59 8.44 13.13
CA TYR A 212 -8.27 9.73 13.34
C TYR A 212 -9.78 9.59 13.65
N GLY A 213 -10.32 8.37 13.65
CA GLY A 213 -11.72 8.06 13.93
C GLY A 213 -12.65 8.11 12.71
N GLN A 214 -13.81 7.44 12.81
CA GLN A 214 -14.77 7.21 11.72
C GLN A 214 -15.20 8.49 11.00
N ARG A 215 -15.39 9.59 11.73
CA ARG A 215 -15.77 10.88 11.15
C ARG A 215 -14.76 11.41 10.12
N VAL A 216 -13.47 11.10 10.29
CA VAL A 216 -12.42 11.50 9.33
C VAL A 216 -12.45 10.58 8.12
N ALA A 217 -12.65 9.28 8.32
CA ALA A 217 -12.85 8.33 7.23
C ALA A 217 -14.06 8.70 6.35
N ASP A 218 -15.15 9.16 6.96
CA ASP A 218 -16.36 9.56 6.23
C ASP A 218 -16.18 10.87 5.44
N ALA A 219 -15.22 11.70 5.82
CA ALA A 219 -14.97 12.98 5.15
C ALA A 219 -14.36 12.84 3.74
N VAL A 220 -13.95 11.62 3.33
CA VAL A 220 -13.57 11.32 1.93
C VAL A 220 -14.79 10.96 1.06
N LEU A 221 -15.98 10.86 1.65
CA LEU A 221 -17.25 10.58 0.95
C LEU A 221 -18.09 11.86 0.76
N PRO A 222 -19.02 11.88 -0.24
CA PRO A 222 -19.26 10.82 -1.21
C PRO A 222 -18.15 10.71 -2.26
N HIS A 223 -17.85 9.50 -2.70
CA HIS A 223 -16.91 9.23 -3.78
C HIS A 223 -17.54 8.27 -4.80
N PRO A 224 -17.50 8.55 -6.11
CA PRO A 224 -18.26 7.78 -7.10
C PRO A 224 -17.80 6.31 -7.23
N GLU A 225 -16.55 6.03 -6.89
CA GLU A 225 -15.98 4.68 -6.97
C GLU A 225 -16.00 3.96 -5.60
N HIS A 226 -16.60 4.55 -4.55
CA HIS A 226 -16.70 3.90 -3.24
C HIS A 226 -17.76 2.80 -3.25
N HIS A 227 -17.45 1.70 -2.56
CA HIS A 227 -18.40 0.63 -2.28
C HIS A 227 -18.17 0.03 -0.89
N PRO A 228 -19.18 -0.01 0.02
CA PRO A 228 -19.01 -0.45 1.42
C PRO A 228 -18.47 -1.88 1.59
N TYR A 229 -18.63 -2.73 0.59
CA TYR A 229 -18.02 -4.06 0.57
C TYR A 229 -16.50 -4.00 0.80
N TYR A 230 -15.82 -3.02 0.14
CA TYR A 230 -14.37 -2.89 0.24
C TYR A 230 -13.91 -2.22 1.53
N ASP A 231 -14.73 -1.44 2.20
CA ASP A 231 -14.44 -0.97 3.56
C ASP A 231 -14.29 -2.13 4.55
N VAL A 232 -15.03 -3.22 4.33
CA VAL A 232 -14.96 -4.43 5.17
C VAL A 232 -13.83 -5.35 4.73
N VAL A 233 -13.76 -5.70 3.44
CA VAL A 233 -12.83 -6.76 2.99
C VAL A 233 -11.37 -6.32 3.02
N THR A 234 -11.07 -5.02 2.89
CA THR A 234 -9.69 -4.51 3.05
C THR A 234 -9.21 -4.58 4.50
N VAL A 235 -10.12 -4.51 5.48
CA VAL A 235 -9.80 -4.81 6.88
C VAL A 235 -9.53 -6.30 7.06
N LEU A 236 -10.32 -7.16 6.42
CA LEU A 236 -10.12 -8.61 6.48
C LEU A 236 -8.81 -9.05 5.83
N ASP A 237 -8.31 -8.33 4.81
CA ASP A 237 -7.01 -8.59 4.17
C ASP A 237 -5.85 -8.50 5.18
N VAL A 238 -5.94 -7.59 6.14
CA VAL A 238 -4.89 -7.38 7.16
C VAL A 238 -5.19 -8.06 8.50
N LEU A 239 -6.41 -8.58 8.67
CA LEU A 239 -6.86 -9.17 9.95
C LEU A 239 -5.93 -10.26 10.49
N PRO A 240 -5.38 -11.18 9.69
CA PRO A 240 -4.46 -12.21 10.18
C PRO A 240 -3.16 -11.63 10.76
N GLU A 241 -2.75 -10.43 10.30
CA GLU A 241 -1.52 -9.74 10.69
C GLU A 241 -1.75 -8.70 11.79
N LEU A 242 -3.01 -8.35 12.09
CA LEU A 242 -3.41 -7.47 13.18
C LEU A 242 -3.13 -8.13 14.54
N GLY A 243 -1.87 -8.46 14.75
CA GLY A 243 -1.38 -9.04 16.00
C GLY A 243 -1.17 -7.98 17.09
N THR A 244 -0.17 -8.19 17.91
CA THR A 244 0.16 -7.52 19.16
C THR A 244 0.51 -6.03 19.10
N ASN A 245 0.48 -5.39 17.91
CA ASN A 245 0.99 -4.03 17.71
C ASN A 245 -0.08 -2.93 17.88
N PHE A 246 -1.37 -3.30 17.99
CA PHE A 246 -2.47 -2.35 18.15
C PHE A 246 -2.90 -2.23 19.61
N THR A 247 -3.27 -1.01 20.00
CA THR A 247 -3.89 -0.75 21.29
C THR A 247 -5.35 -1.17 21.29
N ASN A 248 -5.94 -1.39 22.48
CA ASN A 248 -7.37 -1.67 22.59
C ASN A 248 -8.25 -0.58 21.96
N ALA A 249 -7.81 0.68 22.00
CA ALA A 249 -8.54 1.78 21.38
C ALA A 249 -8.54 1.72 19.85
N GLU A 250 -7.45 1.27 19.25
CA GLU A 250 -7.35 1.07 17.79
C GLU A 250 -8.22 -0.11 17.35
N PHE A 251 -8.22 -1.22 18.08
CA PHE A 251 -9.11 -2.35 17.80
C PHE A 251 -10.59 -1.95 17.85
N LEU A 252 -10.99 -1.14 18.84
CA LEU A 252 -12.36 -0.63 18.94
C LEU A 252 -12.74 0.26 17.75
N ARG A 253 -11.84 1.14 17.31
CA ARG A 253 -12.09 1.98 16.13
C ARG A 253 -12.21 1.16 14.84
N LEU A 254 -11.40 0.10 14.71
CA LEU A 254 -11.46 -0.79 13.57
C LEU A 254 -12.79 -1.55 13.54
N GLU A 255 -13.23 -2.07 14.69
CA GLU A 255 -14.54 -2.74 14.83
C GLU A 255 -15.70 -1.76 14.55
N GLU A 256 -15.63 -0.52 15.04
CA GLU A 256 -16.60 0.54 14.74
C GLU A 256 -16.66 0.84 13.24
N HIS A 257 -15.51 0.90 12.56
CA HIS A 257 -15.43 1.09 11.12
C HIS A 257 -16.10 -0.04 10.35
N VAL A 258 -15.81 -1.29 10.72
CA VAL A 258 -16.42 -2.48 10.09
C VAL A 258 -17.93 -2.51 10.32
N ALA A 259 -18.40 -2.23 11.55
CA ALA A 259 -19.82 -2.15 11.86
C ALA A 259 -20.52 -1.07 11.01
N HIS A 260 -19.94 0.14 10.95
CA HIS A 260 -20.44 1.25 10.15
C HIS A 260 -20.57 0.87 8.66
N ALA A 261 -19.56 0.22 8.09
CA ALA A 261 -19.57 -0.22 6.69
C ALA A 261 -20.60 -1.32 6.41
N LEU A 262 -20.82 -2.23 7.36
CA LEU A 262 -21.86 -3.28 7.26
C LEU A 262 -23.27 -2.71 7.28
N ASP A 263 -23.51 -1.62 8.01
CA ASP A 263 -24.82 -0.97 8.14
C ASP A 263 -25.12 0.01 6.99
N ALA A 264 -24.12 0.42 6.22
CA ALA A 264 -24.25 1.29 5.05
C ALA A 264 -24.61 0.55 3.75
N ARG A 265 -24.86 -0.76 3.80
CA ARG A 265 -25.09 -1.63 2.65
C ARG A 265 -26.57 -1.74 2.26
#